data_78ebf4557f88df93345b293541773828
#
_entry.id   78ebf4557f88df93345b293541773828
#
_cell.length_a   1.000
_cell.length_b   1.000
_cell.length_c   1.000
_cell.angle_alpha   90.00
_cell.angle_beta   90.00
_cell.angle_gamma   90.00
#
_symmetry.space_group_name_H-M   'P 1'
#
loop_
_entity.id
_entity.type
_entity.pdbx_description
1 polymer ?
#
loop_
_entity_poly.entity_id
_entity_poly.type
_entity_poly.pdbx_seq_one_letter_code
_entity_poly.pdbx_strand_id
1 'polypeptide(L)'
;MIQKPNLSFWKLWNLSFGFFGVQIAYALQSANISRIFATLGADPHNLSYFWILPPLMGILVQPIVGTLSDKTWCRFGRRIPFLFVGATVAVLVMCLLPNAGSFGMAVSTAMVFGLISLMFLDTSINMAMQPFKMLVGDMVNEKQKSLAYSIQSFLCNSGSLVGYVFPFLFTFLGIANEAPKGVIPDSVIYSFYVGAAILILCVIYTTLKVKEWNPEEYAQYNEADPEANEKSADWITLLKKAPTMFWKVGLVQLFCWAAFMYMWTYTNGTIAETVWHTTDVASSGYQEAGNWVGVLFFWQAIGSVLWAMALPKFKNEKFAYALSLVIGGIGFAIVPFIGDKTLLVLPFLLIGCAWAAMLAMPFAFVTNALEGYSHKGAYLGLFNGTICVPQIMAAMCGGYLLHLVGSHQSNMMIVAGVLLVCGAVAVAAIRNPKRA
;
A
#
# COMPACT_ATOMS: atom_id res chain seq x y z
N MET A 1 36.59 9.04 2.16
CA MET A 1 35.24 9.08 2.80
C MET A 1 35.33 8.60 4.23
N ILE A 2 34.75 9.34 5.13
CA ILE A 2 34.55 8.89 6.50
C ILE A 2 33.37 7.91 6.48
N GLN A 3 33.58 6.67 6.92
CA GLN A 3 32.49 5.69 6.97
C GLN A 3 31.44 6.10 8.01
N LYS A 4 30.15 5.97 7.68
CA LYS A 4 29.07 6.16 8.64
C LYS A 4 29.30 5.21 9.84
N PRO A 5 29.10 5.68 11.08
CA PRO A 5 29.32 4.86 12.28
C PRO A 5 28.35 3.66 12.30
N ASN A 6 28.79 2.59 12.96
CA ASN A 6 27.91 1.47 13.24
C ASN A 6 26.85 1.88 14.27
N LEU A 7 25.59 1.65 13.93
CA LEU A 7 24.45 1.89 14.81
C LEU A 7 24.11 0.63 15.59
N SER A 8 23.74 0.78 16.86
CA SER A 8 23.20 -0.33 17.64
C SER A 8 21.85 -0.80 17.08
N PHE A 9 21.47 -2.05 17.40
CA PHE A 9 20.16 -2.59 17.01
C PHE A 9 19.00 -1.64 17.37
N TRP A 10 19.00 -1.10 18.58
CA TRP A 10 17.97 -0.18 19.04
C TRP A 10 17.96 1.16 18.30
N LYS A 11 19.09 1.65 17.84
CA LYS A 11 19.14 2.84 16.99
C LYS A 11 18.56 2.54 15.62
N LEU A 12 18.85 1.38 15.02
CA LEU A 12 18.23 0.92 13.76
C LEU A 12 16.71 0.74 13.91
N TRP A 13 16.26 0.15 15.03
CA TRP A 13 14.85 0.01 15.36
C TRP A 13 14.13 1.36 15.44
N ASN A 14 14.73 2.31 16.17
CA ASN A 14 14.13 3.64 16.37
C ASN A 14 13.97 4.43 15.06
N LEU A 15 14.88 4.25 14.10
CA LEU A 15 14.79 4.89 12.78
C LEU A 15 13.49 4.55 12.04
N SER A 16 12.95 3.38 12.25
CA SER A 16 11.78 2.87 11.51
C SER A 16 10.54 2.65 12.40
N PHE A 17 10.63 2.86 13.71
CA PHE A 17 9.54 2.51 14.63
C PHE A 17 8.23 3.25 14.33
N GLY A 18 8.29 4.54 13.99
CA GLY A 18 7.12 5.30 13.59
C GLY A 18 6.43 4.77 12.33
N PHE A 19 7.14 4.04 11.50
CA PHE A 19 6.56 3.41 10.30
C PHE A 19 5.53 2.33 10.65
N PHE A 20 5.66 1.68 11.79
CA PHE A 20 4.63 0.78 12.32
C PHE A 20 3.28 1.50 12.46
N GLY A 21 3.25 2.70 13.04
CA GLY A 21 2.03 3.50 13.17
C GLY A 21 1.48 3.97 11.82
N VAL A 22 2.35 4.40 10.90
CA VAL A 22 1.94 4.80 9.54
C VAL A 22 1.28 3.63 8.80
N GLN A 23 1.79 2.43 8.97
CA GLN A 23 1.24 1.24 8.32
C GLN A 23 -0.10 0.79 8.93
N ILE A 24 -0.34 1.04 10.21
CA ILE A 24 -1.68 0.86 10.80
C ILE A 24 -2.70 1.76 10.09
N ALA A 25 -2.36 3.04 9.89
CA ALA A 25 -3.24 3.97 9.18
C ALA A 25 -3.51 3.52 7.74
N TYR A 26 -2.47 3.09 7.02
CA TYR A 26 -2.59 2.57 5.66
C TYR A 26 -3.43 1.29 5.59
N ALA A 27 -3.27 0.38 6.55
CA ALA A 27 -4.05 -0.86 6.60
C ALA A 27 -5.53 -0.60 6.92
N LEU A 28 -5.82 0.30 7.86
CA LEU A 28 -7.19 0.73 8.16
C LEU A 28 -7.86 1.35 6.93
N GLN A 29 -7.13 2.20 6.21
CA GLN A 29 -7.61 2.79 4.96
C GLN A 29 -7.89 1.70 3.91
N SER A 30 -6.92 0.86 3.59
CA SER A 30 -7.05 -0.14 2.53
C SER A 30 -8.15 -1.18 2.79
N ALA A 31 -8.41 -1.53 4.04
CA ALA A 31 -9.48 -2.47 4.40
C ALA A 31 -10.87 -1.82 4.48
N ASN A 32 -10.98 -0.50 4.74
CA ASN A 32 -12.25 0.12 5.10
C ASN A 32 -12.75 1.21 4.14
N ILE A 33 -11.94 1.70 3.19
CA ILE A 33 -12.38 2.80 2.30
C ILE A 33 -13.63 2.43 1.51
N SER A 34 -13.65 1.26 0.86
CA SER A 34 -14.84 0.81 0.11
C SER A 34 -16.06 0.66 1.03
N ARG A 35 -15.88 0.14 2.24
CA ARG A 35 -16.93 0.03 3.26
C ARG A 35 -17.46 1.40 3.66
N ILE A 36 -16.58 2.35 3.95
CA ILE A 36 -16.94 3.71 4.37
C ILE A 36 -17.75 4.40 3.27
N PHE A 37 -17.26 4.44 2.04
CA PHE A 37 -17.97 5.13 0.96
C PHE A 37 -19.26 4.43 0.56
N ALA A 38 -19.32 3.10 0.57
CA ALA A 38 -20.57 2.36 0.35
C ALA A 38 -21.59 2.69 1.44
N THR A 39 -21.19 2.72 2.71
CA THR A 39 -22.06 3.07 3.85
C THR A 39 -22.54 4.52 3.75
N LEU A 40 -21.72 5.45 3.27
CA LEU A 40 -22.14 6.84 3.00
C LEU A 40 -23.12 6.95 1.83
N GLY A 41 -23.29 5.93 1.02
CA GLY A 41 -24.26 5.87 -0.07
C GLY A 41 -23.67 5.82 -1.47
N ALA A 42 -22.37 5.49 -1.62
CA ALA A 42 -21.77 5.30 -2.94
C ALA A 42 -22.36 4.08 -3.64
N ASP A 43 -22.75 4.26 -4.90
CA ASP A 43 -23.12 3.14 -5.76
C ASP A 43 -21.91 2.23 -6.01
N PRO A 44 -22.06 0.89 -6.02
CA PRO A 44 -20.98 -0.05 -6.31
C PRO A 44 -20.21 0.26 -7.60
N HIS A 45 -20.89 0.77 -8.65
CA HIS A 45 -20.25 1.16 -9.91
C HIS A 45 -19.34 2.39 -9.78
N ASN A 46 -19.51 3.20 -8.73
CA ASN A 46 -18.73 4.39 -8.47
C ASN A 46 -17.63 4.16 -7.41
N LEU A 47 -17.65 3.03 -6.68
CA LEU A 47 -16.68 2.76 -5.60
C LEU A 47 -15.22 2.81 -6.07
N SER A 48 -14.94 2.33 -7.27
CA SER A 48 -13.58 2.31 -7.81
C SER A 48 -12.99 3.71 -7.99
N TYR A 49 -13.80 4.74 -8.24
CA TYR A 49 -13.29 6.11 -8.43
C TYR A 49 -12.62 6.68 -7.17
N PHE A 50 -13.04 6.28 -5.98
CA PHE A 50 -12.40 6.71 -4.73
C PHE A 50 -10.97 6.17 -4.60
N TRP A 51 -10.68 5.05 -5.25
CA TRP A 51 -9.36 4.41 -5.27
C TRP A 51 -8.36 5.04 -6.26
N ILE A 52 -8.77 6.09 -6.99
CA ILE A 52 -7.83 6.89 -7.80
C ILE A 52 -6.90 7.70 -6.90
N LEU A 53 -7.39 8.17 -5.75
CA LEU A 53 -6.65 9.09 -4.88
C LEU A 53 -5.36 8.50 -4.30
N PRO A 54 -5.33 7.29 -3.70
CA PRO A 54 -4.11 6.75 -3.12
C PRO A 54 -2.93 6.70 -4.09
N PRO A 55 -3.02 6.09 -5.28
CA PRO A 55 -1.90 6.07 -6.22
C PRO A 55 -1.59 7.45 -6.82
N LEU A 56 -2.60 8.29 -7.02
CA LEU A 56 -2.39 9.66 -7.51
C LEU A 56 -1.58 10.49 -6.51
N MET A 57 -1.95 10.44 -5.22
CA MET A 57 -1.18 11.13 -4.18
C MET A 57 0.21 10.52 -4.02
N GLY A 58 0.36 9.21 -4.18
CA GLY A 58 1.67 8.54 -4.17
C GLY A 58 2.61 9.08 -5.25
N ILE A 59 2.12 9.28 -6.47
CA ILE A 59 2.91 9.84 -7.58
C ILE A 59 3.27 11.30 -7.33
N LEU A 60 2.34 12.09 -6.81
CA LEU A 60 2.53 13.54 -6.67
C LEU A 60 3.32 13.90 -5.40
N VAL A 61 2.91 13.36 -4.25
CA VAL A 61 3.40 13.80 -2.94
C VAL A 61 4.81 13.29 -2.64
N GLN A 62 5.12 12.03 -2.97
CA GLN A 62 6.41 11.45 -2.59
C GLN A 62 7.60 12.16 -3.22
N PRO A 63 7.63 12.49 -4.54
CA PRO A 63 8.73 13.26 -5.13
C PRO A 63 8.82 14.69 -4.58
N ILE A 64 7.67 15.36 -4.36
CA ILE A 64 7.62 16.71 -3.81
C ILE A 64 8.22 16.73 -2.41
N VAL A 65 7.77 15.85 -1.53
CA VAL A 65 8.27 15.74 -0.14
C VAL A 65 9.73 15.32 -0.12
N GLY A 66 10.14 14.39 -0.99
CA GLY A 66 11.54 14.02 -1.15
C GLY A 66 12.41 15.24 -1.43
N THR A 67 12.07 15.99 -2.48
CA THR A 67 12.83 17.19 -2.90
C THR A 67 12.80 18.31 -1.86
N LEU A 68 11.63 18.57 -1.25
CA LEU A 68 11.52 19.60 -0.22
C LEU A 68 12.32 19.24 1.02
N SER A 69 12.27 17.98 1.46
CA SER A 69 13.02 17.53 2.62
C SER A 69 14.54 17.54 2.39
N ASP A 70 15.00 17.37 1.15
CA ASP A 70 16.42 17.49 0.81
C ASP A 70 16.95 18.92 0.99
N LYS A 71 16.10 19.90 0.77
CA LYS A 71 16.44 21.34 0.86
C LYS A 71 16.16 21.95 2.23
N THR A 72 15.44 21.25 3.09
CA THR A 72 15.04 21.78 4.39
C THR A 72 16.03 21.35 5.47
N TRP A 73 16.57 22.30 6.21
CA TRP A 73 17.39 22.06 7.39
C TRP A 73 16.85 22.88 8.56
N CYS A 74 16.52 22.20 9.63
CA CYS A 74 16.12 22.85 10.88
C CYS A 74 16.74 22.15 12.09
N ARG A 75 16.50 22.67 13.28
CA ARG A 75 17.03 22.11 14.53
C ARG A 75 16.63 20.65 14.81
N PHE A 76 15.58 20.16 14.16
CA PHE A 76 15.08 18.79 14.31
C PHE A 76 15.60 17.83 13.23
N GLY A 77 16.36 18.34 12.27
CA GLY A 77 16.82 17.61 11.10
C GLY A 77 16.12 18.05 9.81
N ARG A 78 16.24 17.26 8.77
CA ARG A 78 15.64 17.55 7.47
C ARG A 78 14.45 16.66 7.13
N ARG A 79 14.42 15.42 7.63
CA ARG A 79 13.35 14.43 7.36
C ARG A 79 12.27 14.44 8.43
N ILE A 80 12.66 14.55 9.70
CA ILE A 80 11.78 14.49 10.87
C ILE A 80 10.62 15.51 10.80
N PRO A 81 10.80 16.77 10.39
CA PRO A 81 9.70 17.73 10.32
C PRO A 81 8.57 17.28 9.39
N PHE A 82 8.90 16.76 8.21
CA PHE A 82 7.91 16.28 7.25
C PHE A 82 7.15 15.05 7.76
N LEU A 83 7.88 14.13 8.40
CA LEU A 83 7.31 12.96 9.05
C LEU A 83 6.32 13.35 10.14
N PHE A 84 6.68 14.30 11.00
CA PHE A 84 5.85 14.74 12.10
C PHE A 84 4.60 15.50 11.61
N VAL A 85 4.76 16.44 10.67
CA VAL A 85 3.64 17.18 10.09
C VAL A 85 2.69 16.22 9.35
N GLY A 86 3.23 15.33 8.50
CA GLY A 86 2.43 14.33 7.80
C GLY A 86 1.62 13.47 8.77
N ALA A 87 2.26 12.92 9.81
CA ALA A 87 1.57 12.12 10.81
C ALA A 87 0.50 12.91 11.59
N THR A 88 0.78 14.15 11.94
CA THR A 88 -0.18 15.00 12.67
C THR A 88 -1.43 15.27 11.83
N VAL A 89 -1.27 15.61 10.55
CA VAL A 89 -2.41 15.82 9.65
C VAL A 89 -3.16 14.50 9.43
N ALA A 90 -2.44 13.37 9.24
CA ALA A 90 -3.06 12.06 9.11
C ALA A 90 -3.94 11.70 10.32
N VAL A 91 -3.48 11.96 11.53
CA VAL A 91 -4.23 11.73 12.78
C VAL A 91 -5.53 12.53 12.80
N LEU A 92 -5.48 13.81 12.46
CA LEU A 92 -6.68 14.65 12.40
C LEU A 92 -7.68 14.11 11.38
N VAL A 93 -7.21 13.73 10.21
CA VAL A 93 -8.08 13.23 9.13
C VAL A 93 -8.61 11.83 9.45
N MET A 94 -7.83 10.97 10.10
CA MET A 94 -8.31 9.67 10.59
C MET A 94 -9.45 9.81 11.60
N CYS A 95 -9.50 10.91 12.34
CA CYS A 95 -10.63 11.22 13.22
C CYS A 95 -11.83 11.79 12.45
N LEU A 96 -11.63 12.46 11.33
CA LEU A 96 -12.70 13.10 10.56
C LEU A 96 -13.37 12.16 9.57
N LEU A 97 -12.59 11.41 8.80
CA LEU A 97 -13.08 10.57 7.70
C LEU A 97 -14.18 9.58 8.12
N PRO A 98 -14.02 8.76 9.17
CA PRO A 98 -15.06 7.79 9.55
C PRO A 98 -16.30 8.46 10.15
N ASN A 99 -16.24 9.75 10.50
CA ASN A 99 -17.37 10.52 11.02
C ASN A 99 -18.15 11.27 9.93
N ALA A 100 -17.81 11.14 8.67
CA ALA A 100 -18.45 11.86 7.57
C ALA A 100 -19.97 11.70 7.55
N GLY A 101 -20.49 10.53 7.91
CA GLY A 101 -21.94 10.28 8.01
C GLY A 101 -22.60 10.75 9.30
N SER A 102 -21.83 11.16 10.31
CA SER A 102 -22.35 11.54 11.65
C SER A 102 -22.62 13.01 11.82
N PHE A 103 -22.22 13.87 10.87
CA PHE A 103 -22.37 15.32 10.96
C PHE A 103 -23.74 15.85 10.53
N GLY A 104 -24.71 14.98 10.24
CA GLY A 104 -26.04 15.38 9.79
C GLY A 104 -26.07 16.03 8.40
N MET A 105 -25.03 15.85 7.61
CA MET A 105 -24.95 16.37 6.24
C MET A 105 -25.82 15.56 5.27
N ALA A 106 -26.23 16.20 4.17
CA ALA A 106 -26.82 15.48 3.06
C ALA A 106 -25.81 14.47 2.48
N VAL A 107 -26.31 13.36 1.90
CA VAL A 107 -25.49 12.27 1.35
C VAL A 107 -24.40 12.78 0.39
N SER A 108 -24.76 13.67 -0.54
CA SER A 108 -23.80 14.26 -1.49
C SER A 108 -22.71 15.07 -0.79
N THR A 109 -23.05 15.83 0.24
CA THR A 109 -22.10 16.62 1.03
C THR A 109 -21.19 15.72 1.87
N ALA A 110 -21.74 14.67 2.50
CA ALA A 110 -20.98 13.68 3.25
C ALA A 110 -19.98 12.95 2.34
N MET A 111 -20.37 12.62 1.11
CA MET A 111 -19.49 12.02 0.10
C MET A 111 -18.33 12.93 -0.29
N VAL A 112 -18.62 14.21 -0.58
CA VAL A 112 -17.58 15.19 -0.92
C VAL A 112 -16.64 15.42 0.27
N PHE A 113 -17.18 15.52 1.46
CA PHE A 113 -16.38 15.63 2.69
C PHE A 113 -15.48 14.41 2.87
N GLY A 114 -16.01 13.20 2.70
CA GLY A 114 -15.25 11.95 2.74
C GLY A 114 -14.15 11.91 1.68
N LEU A 115 -14.44 12.34 0.45
CA LEU A 115 -13.47 12.39 -0.65
C LEU A 115 -12.32 13.36 -0.36
N ILE A 116 -12.62 14.56 0.13
CA ILE A 116 -11.62 15.55 0.53
C ILE A 116 -10.78 15.02 1.70
N SER A 117 -11.43 14.43 2.70
CA SER A 117 -10.75 13.80 3.82
C SER A 117 -9.81 12.67 3.36
N LEU A 118 -10.26 11.82 2.45
CA LEU A 118 -9.43 10.75 1.87
C LEU A 118 -8.21 11.34 1.14
N MET A 119 -8.39 12.39 0.36
CA MET A 119 -7.28 13.06 -0.33
C MET A 119 -6.24 13.60 0.66
N PHE A 120 -6.67 14.22 1.74
CA PHE A 120 -5.76 14.69 2.79
C PHE A 120 -5.10 13.53 3.53
N LEU A 121 -5.81 12.43 3.77
CA LEU A 121 -5.25 11.24 4.41
C LEU A 121 -4.14 10.64 3.56
N ASP A 122 -4.39 10.42 2.27
CA ASP A 122 -3.41 9.90 1.34
C ASP A 122 -2.18 10.81 1.21
N THR A 123 -2.41 12.11 1.08
CA THR A 123 -1.34 13.12 1.07
C THR A 123 -0.48 13.02 2.31
N SER A 124 -1.10 12.95 3.48
CA SER A 124 -0.43 12.96 4.78
C SER A 124 0.32 11.66 5.05
N ILE A 125 -0.26 10.52 4.72
CA ILE A 125 0.40 9.21 4.83
C ILE A 125 1.64 9.16 3.92
N ASN A 126 1.51 9.58 2.66
CA ASN A 126 2.65 9.62 1.73
C ASN A 126 3.73 10.61 2.19
N MET A 127 3.32 11.76 2.75
CA MET A 127 4.24 12.74 3.33
C MET A 127 5.02 12.17 4.53
N ALA A 128 4.40 11.33 5.36
CA ALA A 128 5.05 10.66 6.47
C ALA A 128 5.91 9.46 6.02
N MET A 129 5.44 8.68 5.04
CA MET A 129 6.14 7.48 4.56
C MET A 129 7.47 7.78 3.89
N GLN A 130 7.56 8.84 3.10
CA GLN A 130 8.75 9.16 2.32
C GLN A 130 10.00 9.40 3.21
N PRO A 131 9.93 10.20 4.28
CA PRO A 131 11.06 10.34 5.20
C PRO A 131 11.56 9.04 5.81
N PHE A 132 10.67 8.12 6.17
CA PHE A 132 11.10 6.81 6.72
C PHE A 132 11.94 6.01 5.73
N LYS A 133 11.57 6.00 4.46
CA LYS A 133 12.36 5.33 3.41
C LYS A 133 13.74 5.96 3.25
N MET A 134 13.83 7.28 3.40
CA MET A 134 15.06 8.04 3.19
C MET A 134 15.99 8.02 4.42
N LEU A 135 15.45 8.03 5.64
CA LEU A 135 16.25 8.01 6.88
C LEU A 135 17.22 6.83 6.95
N VAL A 136 16.82 5.65 6.53
CA VAL A 136 17.70 4.47 6.50
C VAL A 136 18.86 4.70 5.53
N GLY A 137 18.58 5.22 4.34
CA GLY A 137 19.62 5.57 3.35
C GLY A 137 20.59 6.62 3.85
N ASP A 138 20.06 7.67 4.49
CA ASP A 138 20.84 8.81 4.96
C ASP A 138 21.76 8.43 6.14
N MET A 139 21.28 7.63 7.10
CA MET A 139 21.92 7.43 8.40
C MET A 139 22.65 6.09 8.57
N VAL A 140 22.33 5.08 7.78
CA VAL A 140 22.86 3.73 7.97
C VAL A 140 24.02 3.45 7.00
N ASN A 141 25.09 2.83 7.49
CA ASN A 141 26.23 2.41 6.67
C ASN A 141 25.86 1.20 5.80
N GLU A 142 26.61 0.97 4.72
CA GLU A 142 26.34 -0.09 3.74
C GLU A 142 26.27 -1.50 4.36
N LYS A 143 27.10 -1.77 5.39
CA LYS A 143 27.14 -3.08 6.05
C LYS A 143 25.87 -3.39 6.83
N GLN A 144 25.18 -2.36 7.33
CA GLN A 144 23.98 -2.50 8.17
C GLN A 144 22.68 -2.20 7.41
N LYS A 145 22.74 -1.72 6.17
CA LYS A 145 21.54 -1.37 5.38
C LYS A 145 20.55 -2.53 5.25
N SER A 146 21.05 -3.73 4.98
CA SER A 146 20.19 -4.92 4.85
C SER A 146 19.43 -5.21 6.15
N LEU A 147 20.10 -5.13 7.30
CA LEU A 147 19.45 -5.30 8.60
C LEU A 147 18.45 -4.17 8.88
N ALA A 148 18.80 -2.93 8.58
CA ALA A 148 17.92 -1.78 8.80
C ALA A 148 16.63 -1.86 7.96
N TYR A 149 16.73 -2.23 6.67
CA TYR A 149 15.55 -2.45 5.82
C TYR A 149 14.74 -3.67 6.25
N SER A 150 15.37 -4.72 6.78
CA SER A 150 14.67 -5.87 7.35
C SER A 150 13.84 -5.48 8.57
N ILE A 151 14.41 -4.67 9.48
CA ILE A 151 13.69 -4.11 10.63
C ILE A 151 12.52 -3.23 10.16
N GLN A 152 12.77 -2.36 9.18
CA GLN A 152 11.72 -1.50 8.61
C GLN A 152 10.58 -2.31 8.01
N SER A 153 10.91 -3.35 7.24
CA SER A 153 9.92 -4.25 6.64
C SER A 153 9.13 -5.02 7.71
N PHE A 154 9.78 -5.49 8.76
CA PHE A 154 9.14 -6.16 9.88
C PHE A 154 8.13 -5.23 10.57
N LEU A 155 8.52 -4.01 10.90
CA LEU A 155 7.65 -3.01 11.55
C LEU A 155 6.48 -2.62 10.64
N CYS A 156 6.74 -2.44 9.36
CA CYS A 156 5.73 -2.14 8.35
C CYS A 156 4.66 -3.24 8.26
N ASN A 157 5.08 -4.49 8.10
CA ASN A 157 4.15 -5.63 8.00
C ASN A 157 3.40 -5.85 9.33
N SER A 158 4.07 -5.73 10.47
CA SER A 158 3.43 -5.85 11.78
C SER A 158 2.36 -4.78 11.99
N GLY A 159 2.62 -3.53 11.57
CA GLY A 159 1.63 -2.46 11.61
C GLY A 159 0.40 -2.76 10.75
N SER A 160 0.62 -3.27 9.53
CA SER A 160 -0.47 -3.66 8.65
C SER A 160 -1.33 -4.78 9.26
N LEU A 161 -0.71 -5.82 9.82
CA LEU A 161 -1.43 -6.92 10.48
C LEU A 161 -2.32 -6.41 11.63
N VAL A 162 -1.80 -5.52 12.45
CA VAL A 162 -2.56 -4.91 13.57
C VAL A 162 -3.72 -4.07 13.05
N GLY A 163 -3.48 -3.21 12.04
CA GLY A 163 -4.51 -2.35 11.47
C GLY A 163 -5.66 -3.12 10.83
N TYR A 164 -5.37 -4.21 10.14
CA TYR A 164 -6.40 -5.01 9.47
C TYR A 164 -7.41 -5.63 10.42
N VAL A 165 -7.02 -6.04 11.61
CA VAL A 165 -7.90 -6.75 12.54
C VAL A 165 -8.67 -5.84 13.51
N PHE A 166 -8.41 -4.53 13.54
CA PHE A 166 -9.01 -3.63 14.52
C PHE A 166 -10.55 -3.64 14.50
N PRO A 167 -11.27 -3.47 13.37
CA PRO A 167 -12.72 -3.46 13.41
C PRO A 167 -13.31 -4.80 13.92
N PHE A 168 -12.71 -5.90 13.53
CA PHE A 168 -13.09 -7.23 14.03
C PHE A 168 -12.85 -7.34 15.54
N LEU A 169 -11.66 -6.94 16.02
CA LEU A 169 -11.30 -6.99 17.43
C LEU A 169 -12.23 -6.13 18.29
N PHE A 170 -12.55 -4.92 17.86
CA PHE A 170 -13.43 -4.04 18.60
C PHE A 170 -14.86 -4.56 18.65
N THR A 171 -15.35 -5.16 17.57
CA THR A 171 -16.64 -5.85 17.60
C THR A 171 -16.64 -7.05 18.56
N PHE A 172 -15.56 -7.82 18.57
CA PHE A 172 -15.38 -8.92 19.52
C PHE A 172 -15.36 -8.44 20.97
N LEU A 173 -14.84 -7.25 21.24
CA LEU A 173 -14.83 -6.60 22.56
C LEU A 173 -16.18 -5.94 22.92
N GLY A 174 -17.20 -6.06 22.07
CA GLY A 174 -18.56 -5.58 22.35
C GLY A 174 -18.87 -4.18 21.82
N ILE A 175 -18.00 -3.58 20.99
CA ILE A 175 -18.28 -2.30 20.33
C ILE A 175 -19.25 -2.55 19.17
N ALA A 176 -20.26 -1.69 19.04
CA ALA A 176 -21.30 -1.82 18.03
C ALA A 176 -20.73 -1.80 16.60
N ASN A 177 -21.17 -2.78 15.80
CA ASN A 177 -20.83 -2.90 14.38
C ASN A 177 -22.02 -2.56 13.46
N GLU A 178 -23.10 -2.08 14.04
CA GLU A 178 -24.30 -1.62 13.37
C GLU A 178 -24.50 -0.14 13.65
N ALA A 179 -25.01 0.57 12.66
CA ALA A 179 -25.29 2.01 12.77
C ALA A 179 -26.51 2.36 11.90
N PRO A 180 -27.16 3.52 12.14
CA PRO A 180 -28.19 4.03 11.26
C PRO A 180 -27.69 4.17 9.81
N LYS A 181 -28.60 4.13 8.85
CA LYS A 181 -28.27 4.27 7.43
C LYS A 181 -27.46 5.55 7.17
N GLY A 182 -26.36 5.42 6.47
CA GLY A 182 -25.46 6.51 6.13
C GLY A 182 -24.43 6.85 7.23
N VAL A 183 -24.45 6.15 8.36
CA VAL A 183 -23.48 6.32 9.46
C VAL A 183 -22.55 5.13 9.53
N ILE A 184 -21.25 5.40 9.69
CA ILE A 184 -20.23 4.36 9.83
C ILE A 184 -20.33 3.76 11.24
N PRO A 185 -20.25 2.41 11.39
CA PRO A 185 -20.31 1.75 12.70
C PRO A 185 -19.18 2.18 13.65
N ASP A 186 -19.45 2.20 14.94
CA ASP A 186 -18.51 2.58 15.99
C ASP A 186 -17.25 1.70 16.00
N SER A 187 -17.37 0.43 15.65
CA SER A 187 -16.23 -0.49 15.51
C SER A 187 -15.18 0.03 14.52
N VAL A 188 -15.61 0.64 13.43
CA VAL A 188 -14.72 1.27 12.43
C VAL A 188 -14.21 2.62 12.95
N ILE A 189 -15.10 3.47 13.49
CA ILE A 189 -14.73 4.80 14.02
C ILE A 189 -13.64 4.67 15.08
N TYR A 190 -13.85 3.80 16.08
CA TYR A 190 -12.86 3.58 17.14
C TYR A 190 -11.57 2.92 16.63
N SER A 191 -11.65 2.08 15.58
CA SER A 191 -10.45 1.55 14.93
C SER A 191 -9.58 2.66 14.37
N PHE A 192 -10.17 3.64 13.72
CA PHE A 192 -9.45 4.81 13.21
C PHE A 192 -8.92 5.69 14.34
N TYR A 193 -9.66 5.89 15.44
CA TYR A 193 -9.20 6.69 16.58
C TYR A 193 -8.00 6.04 17.27
N VAL A 194 -8.08 4.74 17.55
CA VAL A 194 -6.98 4.01 18.19
C VAL A 194 -5.78 3.90 17.24
N GLY A 195 -6.02 3.66 15.95
CA GLY A 195 -4.98 3.69 14.92
C GLY A 195 -4.27 5.05 14.85
N ALA A 196 -5.04 6.15 14.90
CA ALA A 196 -4.52 7.51 14.96
C ALA A 196 -3.67 7.77 16.22
N ALA A 197 -4.15 7.32 17.37
CA ALA A 197 -3.41 7.44 18.64
C ALA A 197 -2.08 6.66 18.59
N ILE A 198 -2.07 5.44 18.06
CA ILE A 198 -0.86 4.65 17.89
C ILE A 198 0.08 5.32 16.89
N LEU A 199 -0.43 5.82 15.76
CA LEU A 199 0.37 6.53 14.76
C LEU A 199 1.12 7.69 15.39
N ILE A 200 0.42 8.59 16.09
CA ILE A 200 1.08 9.79 16.65
C ILE A 200 2.07 9.42 17.76
N LEU A 201 1.75 8.46 18.61
CA LEU A 201 2.66 7.98 19.67
C LEU A 201 3.94 7.36 19.08
N CYS A 202 3.82 6.54 18.04
CA CYS A 202 4.96 5.93 17.35
C CYS A 202 5.84 6.99 16.67
N VAL A 203 5.21 8.00 16.04
CA VAL A 203 5.93 9.09 15.38
C VAL A 203 6.61 10.01 16.39
N ILE A 204 5.94 10.36 17.49
CA ILE A 204 6.54 11.12 18.59
C ILE A 204 7.75 10.36 19.15
N TYR A 205 7.61 9.05 19.40
CA TYR A 205 8.71 8.22 19.85
C TYR A 205 9.92 8.29 18.91
N THR A 206 9.69 8.09 17.61
CA THR A 206 10.76 8.18 16.60
C THR A 206 11.38 9.58 16.59
N THR A 207 10.57 10.64 16.59
CA THR A 207 11.05 12.03 16.58
C THR A 207 11.93 12.36 17.79
N LEU A 208 11.62 11.81 18.96
CA LEU A 208 12.40 12.03 20.18
C LEU A 208 13.68 11.19 20.25
N LYS A 209 13.66 10.01 19.64
CA LYS A 209 14.80 9.05 19.73
C LYS A 209 15.78 9.16 18.56
N VAL A 210 15.34 9.63 17.40
CA VAL A 210 16.17 9.80 16.22
C VAL A 210 16.73 11.21 16.19
N LYS A 211 18.05 11.31 16.16
CA LYS A 211 18.76 12.56 15.91
C LYS A 211 19.41 12.47 14.55
N GLU A 212 18.90 13.24 13.59
CA GLU A 212 19.51 13.34 12.26
C GLU A 212 20.88 14.03 12.34
N TRP A 213 21.73 13.72 11.37
CA TRP A 213 23.00 14.43 11.17
C TRP A 213 22.75 15.92 10.96
N ASN A 214 23.61 16.76 11.51
CA ASN A 214 23.63 18.17 11.14
C ASN A 214 24.19 18.35 9.69
N PRO A 215 24.05 19.52 9.05
CA PRO A 215 24.49 19.70 7.68
C PRO A 215 25.97 19.37 7.44
N GLU A 216 26.83 19.67 8.40
CA GLU A 216 28.28 19.41 8.31
C GLU A 216 28.58 17.91 8.43
N GLU A 217 27.99 17.23 9.41
CA GLU A 217 28.08 15.77 9.58
C GLU A 217 27.49 15.04 8.38
N TYR A 218 26.35 15.50 7.87
CA TYR A 218 25.74 14.92 6.70
C TYR A 218 26.65 14.98 5.47
N ALA A 219 27.28 16.14 5.23
CA ALA A 219 28.20 16.34 4.12
C ALA A 219 29.47 15.47 4.23
N GLN A 220 29.91 15.15 5.48
CA GLN A 220 31.06 14.26 5.71
C GLN A 220 30.74 12.80 5.40
N TYR A 221 29.52 12.35 5.65
CA TYR A 221 29.11 10.94 5.54
C TYR A 221 28.40 10.62 4.22
N ASN A 222 27.78 11.60 3.58
CA ASN A 222 27.05 11.42 2.32
C ASN A 222 27.72 12.28 1.27
N GLU A 223 28.26 11.66 0.22
CA GLU A 223 28.70 12.42 -0.96
C GLU A 223 27.55 13.22 -1.54
N ALA A 224 27.87 14.39 -2.07
CA ALA A 224 26.95 15.02 -3.02
C ALA A 224 26.67 14.00 -4.13
N ASP A 225 25.42 13.66 -4.31
CA ASP A 225 25.00 12.74 -5.36
C ASP A 225 25.59 13.24 -6.68
N PRO A 226 26.47 12.51 -7.37
CA PRO A 226 27.06 12.97 -8.61
C PRO A 226 25.97 13.30 -9.66
N GLU A 227 24.80 12.63 -9.55
CA GLU A 227 23.64 12.88 -10.40
C GLU A 227 22.87 14.16 -10.00
N ALA A 228 23.05 14.68 -8.78
CA ALA A 228 22.37 15.93 -8.33
C ALA A 228 22.86 17.19 -9.09
N ASN A 229 24.07 17.15 -9.64
CA ASN A 229 24.66 18.22 -10.45
C ASN A 229 24.51 18.02 -11.96
N GLU A 230 24.11 16.84 -12.43
CA GLU A 230 23.72 16.64 -13.81
C GLU A 230 22.35 17.27 -14.05
N LYS A 231 22.20 18.03 -15.14
CA LYS A 231 20.91 18.54 -15.58
C LYS A 231 19.90 17.40 -15.51
N SER A 232 18.82 17.57 -14.76
CA SER A 232 17.77 16.57 -14.61
C SER A 232 17.42 16.02 -15.99
N ALA A 233 17.74 14.76 -16.24
CA ALA A 233 17.46 14.15 -17.54
C ALA A 233 15.95 14.23 -17.76
N ASP A 234 15.54 14.73 -18.94
CA ASP A 234 14.14 14.81 -19.30
C ASP A 234 13.50 13.43 -19.20
N TRP A 235 12.45 13.31 -18.40
CA TRP A 235 11.76 12.04 -18.12
C TRP A 235 11.25 11.36 -19.40
N ILE A 236 10.86 12.12 -20.43
CA ILE A 236 10.45 11.58 -21.75
C ILE A 236 11.65 10.91 -22.42
N THR A 237 12.82 11.53 -22.37
CA THR A 237 14.05 10.98 -22.91
C THR A 237 14.47 9.72 -22.18
N LEU A 238 14.35 9.70 -20.84
CA LEU A 238 14.62 8.49 -20.04
C LEU A 238 13.67 7.34 -20.39
N LEU A 239 12.36 7.60 -20.52
CA LEU A 239 11.40 6.59 -20.93
C LEU A 239 11.71 6.01 -22.32
N LYS A 240 12.07 6.86 -23.29
CA LYS A 240 12.45 6.39 -24.64
C LYS A 240 13.71 5.54 -24.65
N LYS A 241 14.65 5.79 -23.75
CA LYS A 241 15.91 5.04 -23.60
C LYS A 241 15.83 3.90 -22.60
N ALA A 242 14.68 3.70 -21.94
CA ALA A 242 14.50 2.65 -20.95
C ALA A 242 14.76 1.24 -21.55
N PRO A 243 15.42 0.36 -20.80
CA PRO A 243 15.69 -0.98 -21.29
C PRO A 243 14.38 -1.72 -21.60
N THR A 244 14.40 -2.62 -22.58
CA THR A 244 13.22 -3.42 -22.98
C THR A 244 12.61 -4.17 -21.78
N MET A 245 13.44 -4.55 -20.82
CA MET A 245 13.01 -5.21 -19.58
C MET A 245 12.07 -4.33 -18.76
N PHE A 246 12.33 -3.02 -18.69
CA PHE A 246 11.47 -2.05 -17.99
C PHE A 246 10.02 -2.12 -18.49
N TRP A 247 9.82 -2.16 -19.81
CA TRP A 247 8.49 -2.21 -20.42
C TRP A 247 7.82 -3.58 -20.28
N LYS A 248 8.60 -4.66 -20.37
CA LYS A 248 8.09 -6.03 -20.20
C LYS A 248 7.62 -6.28 -18.77
N VAL A 249 8.40 -5.85 -17.81
CA VAL A 249 8.03 -5.92 -16.40
C VAL A 249 6.85 -4.98 -16.11
N GLY A 250 6.84 -3.78 -16.71
CA GLY A 250 5.73 -2.84 -16.64
C GLY A 250 4.41 -3.44 -17.14
N LEU A 251 4.44 -4.25 -18.20
CA LEU A 251 3.26 -4.96 -18.68
C LEU A 251 2.73 -5.98 -17.66
N VAL A 252 3.61 -6.72 -16.99
CA VAL A 252 3.19 -7.64 -15.91
C VAL A 252 2.58 -6.85 -14.75
N GLN A 253 3.22 -5.74 -14.38
CA GLN A 253 2.72 -4.85 -13.33
C GLN A 253 1.34 -4.27 -13.65
N LEU A 254 1.04 -3.99 -14.93
CA LEU A 254 -0.28 -3.52 -15.36
C LEU A 254 -1.38 -4.48 -14.90
N PHE A 255 -1.22 -5.76 -15.15
CA PHE A 255 -2.21 -6.77 -14.78
C PHE A 255 -2.26 -7.00 -13.26
N CYS A 256 -1.09 -7.08 -12.61
CA CYS A 256 -1.02 -7.35 -11.19
C CYS A 256 -1.68 -6.24 -10.35
N TRP A 257 -1.32 -4.98 -10.60
CA TRP A 257 -1.85 -3.86 -9.83
C TRP A 257 -3.32 -3.59 -10.11
N ALA A 258 -3.80 -3.86 -11.34
CA ALA A 258 -5.22 -3.81 -11.65
C ALA A 258 -6.01 -4.89 -10.87
N ALA A 259 -5.49 -6.11 -10.76
CA ALA A 259 -6.13 -7.17 -9.99
C ALA A 259 -6.26 -6.81 -8.50
N PHE A 260 -5.19 -6.32 -7.88
CA PHE A 260 -5.24 -5.93 -6.47
C PHE A 260 -6.07 -4.67 -6.23
N MET A 261 -6.17 -3.76 -7.19
CA MET A 261 -7.10 -2.63 -7.10
C MET A 261 -8.55 -3.11 -6.97
N TYR A 262 -8.94 -4.11 -7.74
CA TYR A 262 -10.29 -4.70 -7.65
C TYR A 262 -10.49 -5.50 -6.36
N MET A 263 -9.44 -6.11 -5.81
CA MET A 263 -9.50 -6.70 -4.47
C MET A 263 -9.89 -5.66 -3.42
N TRP A 264 -9.17 -4.55 -3.35
CA TRP A 264 -9.45 -3.50 -2.36
C TRP A 264 -10.83 -2.87 -2.55
N THR A 265 -11.25 -2.70 -3.81
CA THR A 265 -12.52 -2.06 -4.13
C THR A 265 -13.72 -2.94 -3.81
N TYR A 266 -13.68 -4.21 -4.20
CA TYR A 266 -14.88 -5.04 -4.28
C TYR A 266 -14.94 -6.20 -3.27
N THR A 267 -13.90 -6.48 -2.48
CA THR A 267 -13.90 -7.61 -1.54
C THR A 267 -15.04 -7.51 -0.52
N ASN A 268 -15.32 -6.32 0.02
CA ASN A 268 -16.39 -6.17 1.00
C ASN A 268 -17.76 -6.56 0.43
N GLY A 269 -18.12 -6.00 -0.71
CA GLY A 269 -19.37 -6.35 -1.40
C GLY A 269 -19.42 -7.81 -1.82
N THR A 270 -18.30 -8.36 -2.32
CA THR A 270 -18.20 -9.79 -2.67
C THR A 270 -18.53 -10.68 -1.48
N ILE A 271 -17.93 -10.44 -0.33
CA ILE A 271 -18.16 -11.27 0.86
C ILE A 271 -19.57 -11.08 1.39
N ALA A 272 -20.10 -9.85 1.37
CA ALA A 272 -21.48 -9.59 1.73
C ALA A 272 -22.47 -10.36 0.83
N GLU A 273 -22.23 -10.37 -0.48
CA GLU A 273 -23.06 -11.10 -1.45
C GLU A 273 -22.98 -12.63 -1.25
N THR A 274 -21.78 -13.18 -1.06
CA THR A 274 -21.55 -14.62 -1.10
C THR A 274 -21.77 -15.32 0.23
N VAL A 275 -21.44 -14.68 1.35
CA VAL A 275 -21.50 -15.26 2.70
C VAL A 275 -22.75 -14.82 3.46
N TRP A 276 -23.08 -13.53 3.41
CA TRP A 276 -24.25 -12.98 4.12
C TRP A 276 -25.47 -12.76 3.22
N HIS A 277 -25.35 -13.06 1.93
CA HIS A 277 -26.44 -12.97 0.95
C HIS A 277 -27.15 -11.61 0.96
N THR A 278 -26.40 -10.54 1.12
CA THR A 278 -26.92 -9.17 1.17
C THR A 278 -26.14 -8.22 0.28
N THR A 279 -26.87 -7.27 -0.31
CA THR A 279 -26.30 -6.10 -0.99
C THR A 279 -26.66 -4.81 -0.26
N ASP A 280 -27.47 -4.89 0.79
CA ASP A 280 -27.84 -3.75 1.60
C ASP A 280 -26.72 -3.33 2.54
N VAL A 281 -26.13 -2.18 2.24
CA VAL A 281 -25.00 -1.60 3.00
C VAL A 281 -25.37 -1.24 4.45
N ALA A 282 -26.65 -1.05 4.75
CA ALA A 282 -27.13 -0.77 6.10
C ALA A 282 -27.38 -2.04 6.92
N SER A 283 -27.31 -3.23 6.31
CA SER A 283 -27.54 -4.51 6.99
C SER A 283 -26.37 -4.87 7.91
N SER A 284 -26.65 -5.57 8.99
CA SER A 284 -25.63 -6.14 9.87
C SER A 284 -24.68 -7.06 9.12
N GLY A 285 -25.18 -7.85 8.18
CA GLY A 285 -24.38 -8.75 7.36
C GLY A 285 -23.34 -8.04 6.50
N TYR A 286 -23.66 -6.89 5.92
CA TYR A 286 -22.70 -6.08 5.17
C TYR A 286 -21.59 -5.54 6.07
N GLN A 287 -21.94 -5.09 7.26
CA GLN A 287 -20.99 -4.56 8.23
C GLN A 287 -20.11 -5.66 8.85
N GLU A 288 -20.65 -6.85 9.07
CA GLU A 288 -19.86 -8.04 9.46
C GLU A 288 -18.89 -8.47 8.35
N ALA A 289 -19.33 -8.46 7.09
CA ALA A 289 -18.46 -8.69 5.95
C ALA A 289 -17.28 -7.72 5.96
N GLY A 290 -17.52 -6.44 6.26
CA GLY A 290 -16.46 -5.43 6.38
C GLY A 290 -15.42 -5.76 7.45
N ASN A 291 -15.82 -6.24 8.61
CA ASN A 291 -14.89 -6.71 9.64
C ASN A 291 -14.08 -7.92 9.15
N TRP A 292 -14.74 -8.84 8.42
CA TRP A 292 -14.12 -10.03 7.90
C TRP A 292 -13.12 -9.74 6.77
N VAL A 293 -13.32 -8.67 5.99
CA VAL A 293 -12.32 -8.18 5.02
C VAL A 293 -10.95 -7.97 5.69
N GLY A 294 -10.94 -7.31 6.84
CA GLY A 294 -9.70 -7.11 7.60
C GLY A 294 -9.04 -8.43 8.01
N VAL A 295 -9.82 -9.39 8.51
CA VAL A 295 -9.33 -10.74 8.85
C VAL A 295 -8.73 -11.44 7.62
N LEU A 296 -9.37 -11.34 6.46
CA LEU A 296 -8.88 -11.95 5.23
C LEU A 296 -7.61 -11.28 4.72
N PHE A 297 -7.50 -9.95 4.81
CA PHE A 297 -6.28 -9.24 4.46
C PHE A 297 -5.13 -9.55 5.42
N PHE A 298 -5.42 -9.80 6.69
CA PHE A 298 -4.45 -10.34 7.63
C PHE A 298 -3.89 -11.69 7.15
N TRP A 299 -4.76 -12.63 6.78
CA TRP A 299 -4.33 -13.94 6.28
C TRP A 299 -3.63 -13.86 4.93
N GLN A 300 -4.04 -12.95 4.06
CA GLN A 300 -3.33 -12.65 2.82
C GLN A 300 -1.90 -12.17 3.10
N ALA A 301 -1.71 -11.30 4.10
CA ALA A 301 -0.38 -10.86 4.50
C ALA A 301 0.47 -12.00 5.09
N ILE A 302 -0.12 -12.90 5.88
CA ILE A 302 0.54 -14.13 6.37
C ILE A 302 0.97 -15.01 5.19
N GLY A 303 0.08 -15.26 4.23
CA GLY A 303 0.40 -16.01 3.00
C GLY A 303 1.55 -15.40 2.24
N SER A 304 1.59 -14.07 2.15
CA SER A 304 2.67 -13.32 1.50
C SER A 304 4.01 -13.53 2.21
N VAL A 305 4.05 -13.43 3.54
CA VAL A 305 5.28 -13.65 4.32
C VAL A 305 5.81 -15.07 4.14
N LEU A 306 4.94 -16.07 4.27
CA LEU A 306 5.31 -17.48 4.10
C LEU A 306 5.85 -17.75 2.69
N TRP A 307 5.20 -17.20 1.66
CA TRP A 307 5.64 -17.38 0.28
C TRP A 307 6.94 -16.63 -0.02
N ALA A 308 7.13 -15.43 0.53
CA ALA A 308 8.36 -14.69 0.40
C ALA A 308 9.59 -15.47 0.92
N MET A 309 9.42 -16.30 1.97
CA MET A 309 10.47 -17.20 2.47
C MET A 309 10.73 -18.38 1.53
N ALA A 310 9.77 -18.75 0.69
CA ALA A 310 9.91 -19.82 -0.28
C ALA A 310 10.52 -19.35 -1.63
N LEU A 311 10.26 -18.09 -2.03
CA LEU A 311 10.70 -17.54 -3.32
C LEU A 311 12.21 -17.71 -3.60
N PRO A 312 13.13 -17.45 -2.67
CA PRO A 312 14.57 -17.60 -2.92
C PRO A 312 15.01 -19.03 -3.21
N LYS A 313 14.18 -20.03 -2.88
CA LYS A 313 14.49 -21.45 -3.10
C LYS A 313 14.28 -21.88 -4.56
N PHE A 314 13.57 -21.07 -5.36
CA PHE A 314 13.36 -21.37 -6.78
C PHE A 314 14.60 -21.03 -7.59
N LYS A 315 15.08 -21.99 -8.38
CA LYS A 315 16.22 -21.79 -9.29
C LYS A 315 15.89 -20.87 -10.47
N ASN A 316 14.63 -20.86 -10.89
CA ASN A 316 14.14 -20.04 -12.02
C ASN A 316 13.19 -18.96 -11.50
N GLU A 317 13.68 -17.72 -11.39
CA GLU A 317 12.94 -16.57 -10.90
C GLU A 317 11.70 -16.25 -11.74
N LYS A 318 11.82 -16.38 -13.06
CA LYS A 318 10.71 -16.20 -14.00
C LYS A 318 9.59 -17.21 -13.77
N PHE A 319 9.96 -18.49 -13.59
CA PHE A 319 8.99 -19.52 -13.26
C PHE A 319 8.33 -19.27 -11.91
N ALA A 320 9.12 -18.90 -10.89
CA ALA A 320 8.60 -18.57 -9.57
C ALA A 320 7.60 -17.41 -9.63
N TYR A 321 7.89 -16.38 -10.42
CA TYR A 321 6.99 -15.25 -10.61
C TYR A 321 5.68 -15.67 -11.27
N ALA A 322 5.75 -16.34 -12.41
CA ALA A 322 4.56 -16.81 -13.12
C ALA A 322 3.71 -17.76 -12.25
N LEU A 323 4.34 -18.71 -11.56
CA LEU A 323 3.65 -19.64 -10.66
C LEU A 323 2.92 -18.90 -9.54
N SER A 324 3.58 -17.91 -8.92
CA SER A 324 2.98 -17.11 -7.85
C SER A 324 1.72 -16.38 -8.33
N LEU A 325 1.76 -15.79 -9.53
CA LEU A 325 0.61 -15.10 -10.12
C LEU A 325 -0.53 -16.07 -10.45
N VAL A 326 -0.23 -17.26 -10.95
CA VAL A 326 -1.25 -18.30 -11.21
C VAL A 326 -1.90 -18.73 -9.89
N ILE A 327 -1.12 -19.01 -8.85
CA ILE A 327 -1.63 -19.39 -7.53
C ILE A 327 -2.56 -18.31 -6.99
N GLY A 328 -2.16 -17.04 -7.02
CA GLY A 328 -3.00 -15.92 -6.59
C GLY A 328 -4.22 -15.73 -7.47
N GLY A 329 -4.09 -15.95 -8.78
CA GLY A 329 -5.19 -15.90 -9.75
C GLY A 329 -6.26 -16.95 -9.46
N ILE A 330 -5.86 -18.17 -9.14
CA ILE A 330 -6.76 -19.24 -8.67
C ILE A 330 -7.41 -18.82 -7.34
N GLY A 331 -6.63 -18.27 -6.41
CA GLY A 331 -7.15 -17.74 -5.15
C GLY A 331 -8.30 -16.74 -5.38
N PHE A 332 -8.11 -15.75 -6.24
CA PHE A 332 -9.19 -14.80 -6.58
C PHE A 332 -10.39 -15.48 -7.23
N ALA A 333 -10.16 -16.34 -8.21
CA ALA A 333 -11.24 -16.96 -8.99
C ALA A 333 -12.17 -17.86 -8.16
N ILE A 334 -11.68 -18.46 -7.08
CA ILE A 334 -12.50 -19.35 -6.23
C ILE A 334 -13.28 -18.60 -5.13
N VAL A 335 -12.93 -17.34 -4.81
CA VAL A 335 -13.61 -16.55 -3.77
C VAL A 335 -15.13 -16.51 -3.95
N PRO A 336 -15.70 -16.25 -5.14
CA PRO A 336 -17.15 -16.15 -5.32
C PRO A 336 -17.92 -17.43 -5.04
N PHE A 337 -17.25 -18.57 -5.04
CA PHE A 337 -17.88 -19.90 -4.88
C PHE A 337 -17.84 -20.42 -3.44
N ILE A 338 -17.26 -19.64 -2.52
CA ILE A 338 -17.14 -20.02 -1.11
C ILE A 338 -18.15 -19.21 -0.28
N GLY A 339 -19.17 -19.91 0.24
CA GLY A 339 -20.20 -19.31 1.10
C GLY A 339 -19.87 -19.35 2.60
N ASP A 340 -18.76 -19.94 3.00
CA ASP A 340 -18.32 -19.98 4.40
C ASP A 340 -17.18 -19.00 4.63
N LYS A 341 -17.38 -18.10 5.60
CA LYS A 341 -16.40 -17.05 5.93
C LYS A 341 -15.02 -17.59 6.33
N THR A 342 -14.99 -18.72 7.05
CA THR A 342 -13.74 -19.29 7.55
C THR A 342 -12.95 -19.95 6.42
N LEU A 343 -13.62 -20.59 5.47
CA LEU A 343 -12.99 -21.21 4.32
C LEU A 343 -12.38 -20.17 3.36
N LEU A 344 -12.86 -18.93 3.39
CA LEU A 344 -12.27 -17.82 2.62
C LEU A 344 -10.82 -17.50 3.02
N VAL A 345 -10.36 -17.92 4.17
CA VAL A 345 -8.95 -17.78 4.57
C VAL A 345 -8.03 -18.46 3.56
N LEU A 346 -8.41 -19.62 3.02
CA LEU A 346 -7.57 -20.39 2.09
C LEU A 346 -7.26 -19.62 0.79
N PRO A 347 -8.27 -19.12 0.03
CA PRO A 347 -7.97 -18.32 -1.15
C PRO A 347 -7.18 -17.06 -0.85
N PHE A 348 -7.39 -16.40 0.29
CA PHE A 348 -6.61 -15.21 0.63
C PHE A 348 -5.15 -15.52 0.98
N LEU A 349 -4.85 -16.68 1.56
CA LEU A 349 -3.48 -17.18 1.68
C LEU A 349 -2.82 -17.35 0.29
N LEU A 350 -3.56 -17.90 -0.69
CA LEU A 350 -3.06 -18.07 -2.07
C LEU A 350 -2.86 -16.70 -2.76
N ILE A 351 -3.76 -15.74 -2.56
CA ILE A 351 -3.60 -14.37 -3.07
C ILE A 351 -2.34 -13.72 -2.49
N GLY A 352 -1.99 -14.04 -1.24
CA GLY A 352 -0.75 -13.60 -0.62
C GLY A 352 0.51 -14.04 -1.37
N CYS A 353 0.49 -15.20 -2.04
CA CYS A 353 1.62 -15.66 -2.86
C CYS A 353 1.89 -14.71 -4.05
N ALA A 354 0.83 -14.27 -4.74
CA ALA A 354 0.97 -13.29 -5.81
C ALA A 354 1.46 -11.93 -5.28
N TRP A 355 0.94 -11.49 -4.13
CA TRP A 355 1.36 -10.25 -3.49
C TRP A 355 2.85 -10.24 -3.19
N ALA A 356 3.40 -11.31 -2.59
CA ALA A 356 4.83 -11.42 -2.30
C ALA A 356 5.69 -11.29 -3.58
N ALA A 357 5.29 -12.01 -4.62
CA ALA A 357 6.06 -12.04 -5.86
C ALA A 357 6.01 -10.70 -6.62
N MET A 358 4.83 -10.07 -6.69
CA MET A 358 4.68 -8.80 -7.40
C MET A 358 5.35 -7.61 -6.71
N LEU A 359 5.63 -7.69 -5.42
CA LEU A 359 6.40 -6.68 -4.72
C LEU A 359 7.92 -6.87 -4.89
N ALA A 360 8.40 -8.10 -4.94
CA ALA A 360 9.83 -8.41 -4.94
C ALA A 360 10.42 -8.54 -6.36
N MET A 361 9.79 -9.33 -7.22
CA MET A 361 10.37 -9.73 -8.50
C MET A 361 10.53 -8.59 -9.52
N PRO A 362 9.56 -7.67 -9.71
CA PRO A 362 9.69 -6.59 -10.68
C PRO A 362 10.90 -5.70 -10.43
N PHE A 363 11.12 -5.32 -9.18
CA PHE A 363 12.28 -4.50 -8.81
C PHE A 363 13.59 -5.24 -9.05
N ALA A 364 13.67 -6.53 -8.75
CA ALA A 364 14.86 -7.34 -9.01
C ALA A 364 15.18 -7.39 -10.51
N PHE A 365 14.20 -7.68 -11.37
CA PHE A 365 14.40 -7.72 -12.82
C PHE A 365 14.80 -6.37 -13.41
N VAL A 366 14.17 -5.28 -12.97
CA VAL A 366 14.46 -3.93 -13.49
C VAL A 366 15.80 -3.42 -12.98
N THR A 367 16.13 -3.62 -11.71
CA THR A 367 17.42 -3.21 -11.14
C THR A 367 18.59 -3.90 -11.85
N ASN A 368 18.47 -5.21 -12.10
CA ASN A 368 19.47 -5.96 -12.86
C ASN A 368 19.60 -5.46 -14.30
N ALA A 369 18.49 -5.10 -14.95
CA ALA A 369 18.49 -4.57 -16.30
C ALA A 369 19.07 -3.16 -16.43
N LEU A 370 19.13 -2.42 -15.34
CA LEU A 370 19.70 -1.08 -15.24
C LEU A 370 21.20 -1.09 -14.89
N GLU A 371 21.83 -2.26 -14.76
CA GLU A 371 23.29 -2.33 -14.60
C GLU A 371 23.99 -1.71 -15.80
N GLY A 372 24.89 -0.75 -15.53
CA GLY A 372 25.58 0.02 -16.58
C GLY A 372 24.83 1.23 -17.13
N TYR A 373 23.58 1.48 -16.74
CA TYR A 373 22.86 2.70 -17.11
C TYR A 373 23.23 3.87 -16.19
N SER A 374 23.37 5.07 -16.76
CA SER A 374 23.36 6.32 -16.00
C SER A 374 21.92 6.60 -15.49
N HIS A 375 21.80 7.40 -14.42
CA HIS A 375 20.50 7.81 -13.85
C HIS A 375 19.61 6.65 -13.33
N LYS A 376 20.23 5.62 -12.72
CA LYS A 376 19.50 4.47 -12.16
C LYS A 376 18.37 4.87 -11.20
N GLY A 377 18.65 5.86 -10.34
CA GLY A 377 17.65 6.38 -9.39
C GLY A 377 16.43 6.96 -10.10
N ALA A 378 16.64 7.73 -11.17
CA ALA A 378 15.55 8.30 -11.97
C ALA A 378 14.71 7.20 -12.66
N TYR A 379 15.35 6.16 -13.20
CA TYR A 379 14.64 5.02 -13.79
C TYR A 379 13.80 4.26 -12.76
N LEU A 380 14.30 4.04 -11.54
CA LEU A 380 13.54 3.40 -10.46
C LEU A 380 12.38 4.29 -9.99
N GLY A 381 12.57 5.61 -9.98
CA GLY A 381 11.49 6.57 -9.74
C GLY A 381 10.39 6.48 -10.81
N LEU A 382 10.77 6.44 -12.10
CA LEU A 382 9.83 6.25 -13.22
C LEU A 382 9.15 4.87 -13.16
N PHE A 383 9.85 3.86 -12.67
CA PHE A 383 9.29 2.52 -12.50
C PHE A 383 8.14 2.49 -11.49
N ASN A 384 8.12 3.38 -10.49
CA ASN A 384 6.96 3.55 -9.62
C ASN A 384 5.69 3.93 -10.41
N GLY A 385 5.82 4.57 -11.56
CA GLY A 385 4.71 4.82 -12.48
C GLY A 385 4.04 3.53 -12.98
N THR A 386 4.80 2.44 -13.14
CA THR A 386 4.23 1.13 -13.53
C THR A 386 3.41 0.48 -12.41
N ILE A 387 3.43 1.03 -11.21
CA ILE A 387 2.59 0.66 -10.07
C ILE A 387 1.33 1.53 -10.06
N CYS A 388 1.51 2.83 -10.06
CA CYS A 388 0.42 3.77 -9.82
C CYS A 388 -0.49 3.96 -11.04
N VAL A 389 0.06 4.01 -12.26
CA VAL A 389 -0.73 4.19 -13.49
C VAL A 389 -1.72 3.04 -13.69
N PRO A 390 -1.34 1.75 -13.58
CA PRO A 390 -2.29 0.65 -13.64
C PRO A 390 -3.41 0.72 -12.59
N GLN A 391 -3.10 1.16 -11.38
CA GLN A 391 -4.08 1.33 -10.32
C GLN A 391 -5.11 2.40 -10.69
N ILE A 392 -4.65 3.55 -11.20
CA ILE A 392 -5.54 4.63 -11.67
C ILE A 392 -6.40 4.14 -12.83
N MET A 393 -5.81 3.47 -13.82
CA MET A 393 -6.56 2.91 -14.96
C MET A 393 -7.61 1.91 -14.50
N ALA A 394 -7.25 0.97 -13.62
CA ALA A 394 -8.18 -0.01 -13.07
C ALA A 394 -9.32 0.66 -12.29
N ALA A 395 -9.01 1.67 -11.48
CA ALA A 395 -10.00 2.43 -10.74
C ALA A 395 -10.97 3.17 -11.67
N MET A 396 -10.50 3.76 -12.78
CA MET A 396 -11.34 4.40 -13.77
C MET A 396 -12.25 3.42 -14.53
N CYS A 397 -11.75 2.21 -14.78
CA CYS A 397 -12.49 1.19 -15.54
C CYS A 397 -13.39 0.29 -14.68
N GLY A 398 -13.21 0.31 -13.35
CA GLY A 398 -13.83 -0.67 -12.45
C GLY A 398 -15.36 -0.71 -12.51
N GLY A 399 -16.02 0.45 -12.51
CA GLY A 399 -17.48 0.53 -12.61
C GLY A 399 -18.01 0.00 -13.94
N TYR A 400 -17.34 0.30 -15.04
CA TYR A 400 -17.71 -0.21 -16.36
C TYR A 400 -17.55 -1.75 -16.43
N LEU A 401 -16.44 -2.27 -15.92
CA LEU A 401 -16.22 -3.72 -15.87
C LEU A 401 -17.25 -4.41 -14.96
N LEU A 402 -17.57 -3.81 -13.82
CA LEU A 402 -18.61 -4.34 -12.93
C LEU A 402 -19.96 -4.46 -13.67
N HIS A 403 -20.32 -3.45 -14.47
CA HIS A 403 -21.53 -3.51 -15.31
C HIS A 403 -21.47 -4.64 -16.34
N LEU A 404 -20.33 -4.81 -17.02
CA LEU A 404 -20.14 -5.87 -18.02
C LEU A 404 -20.23 -7.28 -17.43
N VAL A 405 -19.80 -7.49 -16.19
CA VAL A 405 -19.86 -8.80 -15.53
C VAL A 405 -21.15 -9.05 -14.74
N GLY A 406 -22.20 -8.27 -14.99
CA GLY A 406 -23.54 -8.48 -14.45
C GLY A 406 -23.81 -7.75 -13.13
N SER A 407 -23.03 -6.74 -12.77
CA SER A 407 -23.21 -5.88 -11.60
C SER A 407 -23.13 -6.60 -10.24
N HIS A 408 -22.61 -7.83 -10.22
CA HIS A 408 -22.27 -8.54 -8.98
C HIS A 408 -20.81 -8.31 -8.63
N GLN A 409 -20.54 -7.79 -7.42
CA GLN A 409 -19.18 -7.49 -7.00
C GLN A 409 -18.32 -8.77 -6.88
N SER A 410 -18.95 -9.90 -6.58
CA SER A 410 -18.32 -11.22 -6.58
C SER A 410 -17.65 -11.58 -7.91
N ASN A 411 -18.24 -11.20 -9.04
CA ASN A 411 -17.67 -11.45 -10.36
C ASN A 411 -16.37 -10.64 -10.61
N MET A 412 -16.19 -9.53 -9.91
CA MET A 412 -14.94 -8.75 -10.00
C MET A 412 -13.73 -9.51 -9.40
N MET A 413 -13.97 -10.47 -8.51
CA MET A 413 -12.89 -11.37 -8.04
C MET A 413 -12.43 -12.31 -9.17
N ILE A 414 -13.34 -12.80 -10.00
CA ILE A 414 -12.98 -13.59 -11.18
C ILE A 414 -12.16 -12.73 -12.16
N VAL A 415 -12.60 -11.48 -12.40
CA VAL A 415 -11.83 -10.53 -13.23
C VAL A 415 -10.42 -10.33 -12.68
N ALA A 416 -10.27 -10.13 -11.37
CA ALA A 416 -8.95 -10.02 -10.73
C ALA A 416 -8.10 -11.29 -10.93
N GLY A 417 -8.72 -12.47 -10.81
CA GLY A 417 -8.07 -13.75 -11.08
C GLY A 417 -7.57 -13.86 -12.52
N VAL A 418 -8.41 -13.51 -13.50
CA VAL A 418 -8.05 -13.50 -14.93
C VAL A 418 -6.90 -12.53 -15.18
N LEU A 419 -6.93 -11.34 -14.60
CA LEU A 419 -5.84 -10.36 -14.73
C LEU A 419 -4.51 -10.91 -14.20
N LEU A 420 -4.49 -11.60 -13.06
CA LEU A 420 -3.25 -12.22 -12.57
C LEU A 420 -2.75 -13.33 -13.50
N VAL A 421 -3.63 -14.12 -14.07
CA VAL A 421 -3.25 -15.14 -15.06
C VAL A 421 -2.70 -14.48 -16.33
N CYS A 422 -3.31 -13.38 -16.80
CA CYS A 422 -2.75 -12.58 -17.90
C CYS A 422 -1.36 -12.03 -17.54
N GLY A 423 -1.16 -11.59 -16.31
CA GLY A 423 0.15 -11.20 -15.78
C GLY A 423 1.15 -12.35 -15.82
N ALA A 424 0.74 -13.57 -15.43
CA ALA A 424 1.58 -14.76 -15.49
C ALA A 424 1.99 -15.10 -16.94
N VAL A 425 1.07 -14.97 -17.90
CA VAL A 425 1.38 -15.13 -19.33
C VAL A 425 2.36 -14.04 -19.79
N ALA A 426 2.16 -12.79 -19.38
CA ALA A 426 3.06 -11.69 -19.71
C ALA A 426 4.48 -11.89 -19.17
N VAL A 427 4.66 -12.64 -18.07
CA VAL A 427 5.99 -13.04 -17.56
C VAL A 427 6.78 -13.82 -18.61
N ALA A 428 6.11 -14.50 -19.55
CA ALA A 428 6.79 -15.21 -20.64
C ALA A 428 7.67 -14.28 -21.49
N ALA A 429 7.28 -13.01 -21.63
CA ALA A 429 8.04 -11.99 -22.35
C ALA A 429 9.33 -11.54 -21.63
N ILE A 430 9.44 -11.75 -20.32
CA ILE A 430 10.63 -11.44 -19.53
C ILE A 430 11.75 -12.42 -19.89
N ARG A 431 12.98 -11.92 -20.08
CA ARG A 431 14.16 -12.78 -20.24
C ARG A 431 14.77 -13.01 -18.85
N ASN A 432 15.17 -14.24 -18.53
CA ASN A 432 15.95 -14.47 -17.32
C ASN A 432 17.23 -13.64 -17.40
N PRO A 433 17.60 -12.91 -16.32
CA PRO A 433 18.92 -12.31 -16.25
C PRO A 433 19.94 -13.43 -16.47
N LYS A 434 20.92 -13.18 -17.35
CA LYS A 434 22.06 -14.10 -17.49
C LYS A 434 22.72 -14.10 -16.10
N ARG A 435 22.73 -15.23 -15.43
CA ARG A 435 23.60 -15.41 -14.26
C ARG A 435 25.03 -15.23 -14.76
N ALA A 436 25.68 -14.14 -14.30
CA ALA A 436 27.11 -13.94 -14.49
C ALA A 436 27.90 -14.97 -13.68
#